data_ffc7807ab77f7e1367f56aacd97c2f9c
#
_entry.id   ffc7807ab77f7e1367f56aacd97c2f9c
#
_cell.length_a   1.000
_cell.length_b   1.000
_cell.length_c   1.000
_cell.angle_alpha   90.00
_cell.angle_beta   90.00
_cell.angle_gamma   90.00
#
_symmetry.space_group_name_H-M   'P 1'
#
loop_
_entity.id
_entity.type
_entity.pdbx_description
1 polymer ?
#
loop_
_entity_poly.entity_id
_entity_poly.type
_entity_poly.pdbx_seq_one_letter_code
_entity_poly.pdbx_strand_id
1 'polypeptide(L)'
;MYDHNQTLIPDSFMALHSAHGRPLLSRQDTEARFEICEDLALHAAAFLASRHQEGDDSDEALRRCRTGLAAEPAVVSAAEADWVIERVAELQEWPRPDWLGGSGTEAGR
;
A
#
# COMPACT_ATOMS: atom_id res chain seq x y z
N MET A 1 2.70 -29.92 -9.30
CA MET A 1 2.03 -29.43 -8.82
C MET A 1 2.12 -28.21 -8.68
N TYR A 2 1.53 -27.54 -8.53
CA TYR A 2 1.75 -26.40 -8.40
C TYR A 2 1.43 -25.94 -7.20
N ASP A 3 1.72 -24.92 -6.96
CA ASP A 3 1.79 -24.38 -5.78
C ASP A 3 0.68 -23.50 -5.59
N HIS A 4 -0.41 -24.00 -5.21
CA HIS A 4 -1.58 -23.23 -5.04
C HIS A 4 -1.44 -22.23 -3.97
N ASN A 5 -0.47 -22.40 -3.10
CA ASN A 5 -0.34 -21.52 -1.96
C ASN A 5 0.60 -20.37 -2.23
N GLN A 6 1.16 -20.34 -3.39
CA GLN A 6 2.13 -19.30 -3.69
C GLN A 6 1.43 -17.98 -3.90
N THR A 7 1.82 -16.99 -3.13
CA THR A 7 1.25 -15.66 -3.24
C THR A 7 1.82 -14.94 -4.45
N LEU A 8 0.92 -14.34 -5.22
CA LEU A 8 1.35 -13.51 -6.34
C LEU A 8 1.55 -12.09 -5.85
N ILE A 9 2.78 -11.65 -5.86
CA ILE A 9 3.12 -10.31 -5.37
C ILE A 9 3.15 -9.36 -6.54
N PRO A 10 2.38 -8.25 -6.47
CA PRO A 10 2.40 -7.30 -7.58
C PRO A 10 3.78 -6.69 -7.80
N ASP A 11 4.07 -6.36 -9.04
CA ASP A 11 5.35 -5.74 -9.37
C ASP A 11 5.56 -4.46 -8.60
N SER A 12 4.50 -3.71 -8.35
CA SER A 12 4.62 -2.47 -7.58
C SER A 12 5.15 -2.72 -6.18
N PHE A 13 4.73 -3.83 -5.57
CA PHE A 13 5.22 -4.16 -4.23
C PHE A 13 6.65 -4.70 -4.30
N MET A 14 6.92 -5.54 -5.29
CA MET A 14 8.27 -6.06 -5.46
C MET A 14 9.27 -4.93 -5.60
N ALA A 15 8.88 -3.88 -6.31
CA ALA A 15 9.77 -2.75 -6.54
C ALA A 15 10.18 -2.06 -5.24
N LEU A 16 9.31 -2.07 -4.23
CA LEU A 16 9.63 -1.46 -2.94
C LEU A 16 10.82 -2.13 -2.26
N HIS A 17 10.98 -3.42 -2.55
CA HIS A 17 12.01 -4.21 -1.88
C HIS A 17 13.05 -4.69 -2.88
N SER A 18 13.35 -3.86 -3.86
CA SER A 18 14.37 -4.14 -4.85
C SER A 18 15.21 -2.89 -5.07
N ALA A 19 16.44 -3.08 -5.44
CA ALA A 19 17.33 -1.99 -5.79
C ALA A 19 18.20 -2.44 -6.95
N HIS A 20 18.28 -1.61 -7.96
CA HIS A 20 19.11 -1.91 -9.13
C HIS A 20 18.75 -3.26 -9.75
N GLY A 21 17.49 -3.58 -9.78
CA GLY A 21 17.01 -4.82 -10.37
C GLY A 21 17.20 -6.05 -9.50
N ARG A 22 17.64 -5.87 -8.28
CA ARG A 22 17.89 -6.99 -7.39
C ARG A 22 17.02 -6.94 -6.16
N PRO A 23 16.49 -8.09 -5.73
CA PRO A 23 15.69 -8.11 -4.50
C PRO A 23 16.54 -7.77 -3.29
N LEU A 24 15.96 -7.01 -2.38
CA LEU A 24 16.61 -6.69 -1.11
C LEU A 24 16.25 -7.70 -0.02
N LEU A 25 15.16 -8.41 -0.21
CA LEU A 25 14.69 -9.42 0.73
C LEU A 25 14.54 -10.75 0.03
N SER A 26 14.55 -11.83 0.80
CA SER A 26 14.23 -13.13 0.25
C SER A 26 12.80 -13.13 -0.25
N ARG A 27 12.47 -14.09 -1.10
CA ARG A 27 11.09 -14.23 -1.57
C ARG A 27 10.14 -14.40 -0.39
N GLN A 28 10.52 -15.22 0.56
CA GLN A 28 9.69 -15.49 1.72
C GLN A 28 9.45 -14.23 2.55
N ASP A 29 10.50 -13.44 2.76
CA ASP A 29 10.36 -12.20 3.52
C ASP A 29 9.52 -11.19 2.77
N THR A 30 9.68 -11.12 1.45
CA THR A 30 8.87 -10.22 0.64
C THR A 30 7.39 -10.61 0.73
N GLU A 31 7.11 -11.91 0.67
CA GLU A 31 5.73 -12.38 0.80
C GLU A 31 5.14 -12.01 2.16
N ALA A 32 5.94 -12.15 3.21
CA ALA A 32 5.46 -11.82 4.55
C ALA A 32 5.12 -10.33 4.64
N ARG A 33 5.96 -9.47 4.08
CA ARG A 33 5.68 -8.05 4.07
C ARG A 33 4.45 -7.73 3.23
N PHE A 34 4.33 -8.39 2.08
CA PHE A 34 3.18 -8.17 1.22
C PHE A 34 1.89 -8.54 1.93
N GLU A 35 1.89 -9.65 2.64
CA GLU A 35 0.69 -10.08 3.34
C GLU A 35 0.26 -9.07 4.40
N ILE A 36 1.22 -8.51 5.11
CA ILE A 36 0.92 -7.49 6.10
C ILE A 36 0.31 -6.26 5.42
N CYS A 37 0.91 -5.81 4.35
CA CYS A 37 0.46 -4.59 3.69
C CYS A 37 -0.89 -4.78 3.01
N GLU A 38 -1.10 -5.93 2.37
CA GLU A 38 -2.37 -6.20 1.74
C GLU A 38 -3.50 -6.32 2.76
N ASP A 39 -3.20 -6.95 3.89
CA ASP A 39 -4.17 -7.09 4.95
C ASP A 39 -4.55 -5.72 5.52
N LEU A 40 -3.55 -4.86 5.72
CA LEU A 40 -3.82 -3.49 6.15
C LEU A 40 -4.67 -2.75 5.14
N ALA A 41 -4.38 -2.94 3.84
CA ALA A 41 -5.14 -2.25 2.80
C ALA A 41 -6.59 -2.71 2.80
N LEU A 42 -6.81 -4.01 2.95
CA LEU A 42 -8.18 -4.54 2.95
C LEU A 42 -8.98 -4.02 4.15
N HIS A 43 -8.36 -4.01 5.32
CA HIS A 43 -9.04 -3.50 6.51
C HIS A 43 -9.30 -2.00 6.39
N ALA A 44 -8.32 -1.26 5.93
CA ALA A 44 -8.47 0.18 5.77
C ALA A 44 -9.54 0.50 4.74
N ALA A 45 -9.58 -0.25 3.64
CA ALA A 45 -10.57 -0.01 2.60
C ALA A 45 -11.99 -0.17 3.15
N ALA A 46 -12.21 -1.22 3.93
CA ALA A 46 -13.54 -1.45 4.51
C ALA A 46 -13.93 -0.32 5.46
N PHE A 47 -12.99 0.09 6.31
CA PHE A 47 -13.25 1.16 7.26
C PHE A 47 -13.54 2.48 6.54
N LEU A 48 -12.70 2.82 5.56
CA LEU A 48 -12.84 4.09 4.87
C LEU A 48 -14.07 4.12 3.98
N ALA A 49 -14.47 2.98 3.42
CA ALA A 49 -15.71 2.92 2.64
C ALA A 49 -16.91 3.31 3.51
N SER A 50 -16.93 2.80 4.73
CA SER A 50 -17.99 3.13 5.66
C SER A 50 -18.01 4.62 5.98
N ARG A 51 -16.82 5.20 6.25
CA ARG A 51 -16.72 6.63 6.55
C ARG A 51 -17.13 7.48 5.36
N HIS A 52 -16.75 7.05 4.17
CA HIS A 52 -17.10 7.79 2.96
C HIS A 52 -18.61 7.83 2.75
N GLN A 53 -19.29 6.73 3.06
CA GLN A 53 -20.73 6.71 2.96
C GLN A 53 -21.40 7.68 3.93
N GLU A 54 -20.69 8.01 5.00
CA GLU A 54 -21.18 8.97 5.98
C GLU A 54 -20.82 10.40 5.61
N GLY A 55 -20.17 10.61 4.49
CA GLY A 55 -19.89 11.94 4.00
C GLY A 55 -18.43 12.38 4.04
N ASP A 56 -17.55 11.53 4.52
CA ASP A 56 -16.13 11.91 4.56
C ASP A 56 -15.57 12.04 3.15
N ASP A 57 -14.73 13.05 2.95
CA ASP A 57 -14.02 13.21 1.70
C ASP A 57 -12.99 12.12 1.52
N SER A 58 -12.94 11.51 0.34
CA SER A 58 -12.03 10.38 0.11
C SER A 58 -10.56 10.79 0.24
N ASP A 59 -10.19 11.94 -0.29
CA ASP A 59 -8.79 12.38 -0.21
C ASP A 59 -8.39 12.61 1.24
N GLU A 60 -9.25 13.26 2.01
CA GLU A 60 -8.95 13.52 3.41
C GLU A 60 -8.88 12.21 4.20
N ALA A 61 -9.77 11.26 3.89
CA ALA A 61 -9.74 9.97 4.56
C ALA A 61 -8.42 9.24 4.29
N LEU A 62 -7.95 9.30 3.05
CA LEU A 62 -6.68 8.66 2.72
C LEU A 62 -5.51 9.35 3.41
N ARG A 63 -5.55 10.67 3.54
CA ARG A 63 -4.49 11.39 4.26
C ARG A 63 -4.41 10.98 5.72
N ARG A 64 -5.56 10.87 6.37
CA ARG A 64 -5.59 10.45 7.76
C ARG A 64 -5.08 9.04 7.92
N CYS A 65 -5.45 8.16 6.99
CA CYS A 65 -4.99 6.79 7.02
C CYS A 65 -3.47 6.74 6.88
N ARG A 66 -2.92 7.52 5.95
CA ARG A 66 -1.48 7.57 5.75
C ARG A 66 -0.76 8.03 7.01
N THR A 67 -1.31 9.06 7.66
CA THR A 67 -0.74 9.57 8.90
C THR A 67 -0.73 8.49 9.97
N GLY A 68 -1.83 7.75 10.07
CA GLY A 68 -1.91 6.67 11.05
C GLY A 68 -0.90 5.57 10.79
N LEU A 69 -0.65 5.25 9.52
CA LEU A 69 0.31 4.21 9.20
C LEU A 69 1.74 4.62 9.55
N ALA A 70 2.02 5.91 9.52
CA ALA A 70 3.34 6.41 9.85
C ALA A 70 3.55 6.62 11.34
N ALA A 71 2.48 6.59 12.13
CA ALA A 71 2.59 6.86 13.57
C ALA A 71 3.37 5.76 14.26
N GLU A 72 4.17 6.14 15.23
CA GLU A 72 4.99 5.19 15.96
C GLU A 72 4.20 4.46 17.02
N PRO A 73 4.46 3.19 17.23
CA PRO A 73 5.42 2.36 16.51
C PRO A 73 4.86 1.91 15.16
N ALA A 74 5.58 2.22 14.11
CA ALA A 74 5.11 1.92 12.77
C ALA A 74 5.36 0.47 12.42
N VAL A 75 4.37 -0.18 11.86
CA VAL A 75 4.46 -1.57 11.43
C VAL A 75 5.01 -1.67 10.02
N VAL A 76 4.85 -0.61 9.24
CA VAL A 76 5.27 -0.60 7.85
C VAL A 76 6.21 0.57 7.60
N SER A 77 7.03 0.45 6.57
CA SER A 77 7.91 1.55 6.19
C SER A 77 7.12 2.64 5.48
N ALA A 78 7.75 3.79 5.29
CA ALA A 78 7.09 4.89 4.59
C ALA A 78 6.69 4.47 3.17
N ALA A 79 7.57 3.76 2.47
CA ALA A 79 7.26 3.29 1.12
C ALA A 79 6.13 2.29 1.13
N GLU A 80 6.12 1.40 2.11
CA GLU A 80 5.03 0.44 2.24
C GLU A 80 3.72 1.14 2.57
N ALA A 81 3.78 2.17 3.42
CA ALA A 81 2.57 2.92 3.76
C ALA A 81 1.98 3.58 2.52
N ASP A 82 2.83 4.15 1.67
CA ASP A 82 2.34 4.74 0.43
C ASP A 82 1.70 3.67 -0.46
N TRP A 83 2.31 2.49 -0.53
CA TRP A 83 1.74 1.40 -1.30
C TRP A 83 0.35 0.99 -0.77
N VAL A 84 0.22 0.95 0.57
CA VAL A 84 -1.07 0.60 1.19
C VAL A 84 -2.13 1.63 0.79
N ILE A 85 -1.80 2.92 0.83
CA ILE A 85 -2.77 3.96 0.47
C ILE A 85 -3.17 3.84 -1.00
N GLU A 86 -2.20 3.60 -1.87
CA GLU A 86 -2.49 3.42 -3.28
C GLU A 86 -3.41 2.22 -3.50
N ARG A 87 -3.15 1.14 -2.77
CA ARG A 87 -3.97 -0.06 -2.86
C ARG A 87 -5.39 0.19 -2.36
N VAL A 88 -5.54 0.96 -1.27
CA VAL A 88 -6.87 1.32 -0.77
C VAL A 88 -7.64 2.10 -1.82
N ALA A 89 -6.99 3.07 -2.45
CA ALA A 89 -7.65 3.84 -3.51
C ALA A 89 -8.10 2.93 -4.64
N GLU A 90 -7.25 1.97 -5.03
CA GLU A 90 -7.61 1.00 -6.04
C GLU A 90 -8.84 0.20 -5.66
N LEU A 91 -8.84 -0.31 -4.42
CA LEU A 91 -9.94 -1.14 -3.95
C LEU A 91 -11.25 -0.38 -3.89
N GLN A 92 -11.20 0.92 -3.61
CA GLN A 92 -12.39 1.75 -3.53
C GLN A 92 -12.72 2.41 -4.85
N GLU A 93 -11.86 2.25 -5.86
CA GLU A 93 -12.01 2.90 -7.15
C GLU A 93 -12.00 4.42 -7.01
N TRP A 94 -11.19 4.90 -6.08
CA TRP A 94 -10.95 6.32 -5.89
C TRP A 94 -9.70 6.73 -6.67
N PRO A 95 -9.59 8.00 -7.06
CA PRO A 95 -8.38 8.43 -7.74
C PRO A 95 -7.16 8.28 -6.86
N ARG A 96 -6.03 7.96 -7.46
CA ARG A 96 -4.79 7.91 -6.72
C ARG A 96 -4.46 9.31 -6.23
N PRO A 97 -4.19 9.48 -4.93
CA PRO A 97 -3.87 10.82 -4.42
C PRO A 97 -2.58 11.35 -5.03
N ASP A 98 -2.58 12.61 -5.40
CA ASP A 98 -1.40 13.20 -6.00
C ASP A 98 -0.33 13.59 -4.96
N TRP A 99 -0.69 13.57 -3.68
CA TRP A 99 0.27 13.84 -2.63
C TRP A 99 1.08 12.61 -2.22
N LEU A 100 0.77 11.44 -2.77
CA LEU A 100 1.58 10.27 -2.49
C LEU A 100 2.95 10.45 -3.10
N GLY A 101 3.95 10.14 -2.31
CA GLY A 101 5.30 10.24 -2.81
C GLY A 101 5.64 9.12 -3.73
N GLY A 102 6.87 9.04 -3.95
CA GLY A 102 7.40 7.93 -4.67
C GLY A 102 7.25 7.99 -6.10
N SER A 103 6.84 6.90 -6.57
CA SER A 103 6.95 6.69 -7.86
C SER A 103 6.42 7.72 -8.62
N GLY A 104 6.67 8.03 -9.35
CA GLY A 104 6.07 8.79 -10.17
C GLY A 104 6.24 10.11 -10.08
N THR A 105 6.61 10.37 -9.44
CA THR A 105 6.61 11.59 -9.43
C THR A 105 7.65 12.22 -9.92
N GLU A 106 7.90 11.72 -10.02
CA GLU A 106 8.40 12.09 -10.40
C GLU A 106 8.59 12.56 -11.17
N ALA A 107 8.59 12.32 -11.22
CA ALA A 107 8.56 12.56 -11.96
C ALA A 107 8.65 13.42 -12.42
N GLY A 108 8.68 13.49 -12.34
CA GLY A 108 8.72 14.17 -12.79
C GLY A 108 9.05 15.07 -12.94
N ARG A 109 9.14 15.22 -12.79
CA ARG A 109 9.30 15.88 -12.89
C ARG A 109 9.64 16.31 -13.24
#